data_d9d53ba8ba65754ec68bd019a83ff44e
#
_entry.id   d9d53ba8ba65754ec68bd019a83ff44e
#
_cell.length_a   1.000
_cell.length_b   1.000
_cell.length_c   1.000
_cell.angle_alpha   90.00
_cell.angle_beta   90.00
_cell.angle_gamma   90.00
#
_symmetry.space_group_name_H-M   'P 1'
#
loop_
_entity.id
_entity.type
_entity.pdbx_description
1 polymer ?
#
loop_
_entity_poly.entity_id
_entity_poly.type
_entity_poly.pdbx_seq_one_letter_code
_entity_poly.pdbx_strand_id
1 'polypeptide(L)'
;MNDKNYLLAIDNGTQSVRALLFDLQGNLLGKGKVELEAYYSKHPGWAEQDPEYYWAMLGEACRRLWGQVDIDRGLIRGVSLTTQRGTVIHVDAEGRPLRPAILWLDQRRAEVRERIRGPWGWLFKLVGAEGAVEHFRAQA
;
A
#
# COMPACT_ATOMS: atom_id res chain seq x y z
N MET A 1 2.81 25.18 -29.80
CA MET A 1 3.53 24.90 -28.52
C MET A 1 3.15 23.50 -28.11
N ASN A 2 4.12 22.60 -28.07
CA ASN A 2 3.86 21.21 -27.65
C ASN A 2 3.81 21.23 -26.13
N ASP A 3 2.62 21.35 -25.55
CA ASP A 3 2.44 21.26 -24.08
C ASP A 3 2.68 19.83 -23.65
N LYS A 4 3.97 19.47 -23.57
CA LYS A 4 4.38 18.16 -23.04
C LYS A 4 4.14 18.18 -21.54
N ASN A 5 3.01 17.67 -21.12
CA ASN A 5 2.69 17.40 -19.72
C ASN A 5 2.59 15.90 -19.50
N TYR A 6 2.93 15.44 -18.31
CA TYR A 6 3.01 14.02 -17.99
C TYR A 6 2.27 13.70 -16.70
N LEU A 7 1.88 12.44 -16.56
CA LEU A 7 1.34 11.84 -15.35
C LEU A 7 2.23 10.67 -14.92
N LEU A 8 2.57 10.63 -13.65
CA LEU A 8 3.29 9.52 -13.04
C LEU A 8 2.30 8.63 -12.28
N ALA A 9 2.23 7.37 -12.64
CA ALA A 9 1.49 6.38 -11.87
C ALA A 9 2.47 5.44 -11.16
N ILE A 10 2.23 5.21 -9.87
CA ILE A 10 3.00 4.29 -9.04
C ILE A 10 2.08 3.16 -8.58
N ASP A 11 2.48 1.93 -8.85
CA ASP A 11 1.79 0.72 -8.40
C ASP A 11 2.70 -0.04 -7.43
N ASN A 12 2.41 0.09 -6.14
CA ASN A 12 3.15 -0.58 -5.07
C ASN A 12 2.42 -1.85 -4.65
N GLY A 13 2.63 -2.92 -5.41
CA GLY A 13 2.01 -4.23 -5.17
C GLY A 13 2.80 -5.10 -4.19
N THR A 14 2.32 -6.33 -3.98
CA THR A 14 2.96 -7.30 -3.09
C THR A 14 4.24 -7.89 -3.68
N GLN A 15 4.26 -8.16 -4.98
CA GLN A 15 5.36 -8.85 -5.66
C GLN A 15 6.23 -7.93 -6.51
N SER A 16 5.80 -6.71 -6.76
CA SER A 16 6.57 -5.74 -7.55
C SER A 16 6.10 -4.32 -7.31
N VAL A 17 7.02 -3.37 -7.42
CA VAL A 17 6.73 -1.94 -7.55
C VAL A 17 6.93 -1.51 -8.99
N ARG A 18 6.04 -0.67 -9.50
CA ARG A 18 6.12 -0.09 -10.84
C ARG A 18 5.97 1.41 -10.78
N ALA A 19 6.81 2.10 -11.54
CA ALA A 19 6.66 3.52 -11.85
C ALA A 19 6.40 3.63 -13.36
N LEU A 20 5.29 4.26 -13.73
CA LEU A 20 4.83 4.37 -15.11
C LEU A 20 4.64 5.84 -15.46
N LEU A 21 5.17 6.26 -16.59
CA LEU A 21 5.01 7.63 -17.10
C LEU A 21 4.08 7.62 -18.29
N PHE A 22 3.08 8.50 -18.25
CA PHE A 22 2.11 8.67 -19.32
C PHE A 22 2.12 10.11 -19.84
N ASP A 23 1.80 10.29 -21.12
CA ASP A 23 1.34 11.59 -21.63
C ASP A 23 -0.13 11.84 -21.26
N LEU A 24 -0.65 13.03 -21.57
CA LEU A 24 -2.06 13.37 -21.30
C LEU A 24 -3.05 12.65 -22.23
N GLN A 25 -2.59 11.97 -23.26
CA GLN A 25 -3.39 11.14 -24.16
C GLN A 25 -3.51 9.70 -23.66
N GLY A 26 -2.80 9.36 -22.55
CA GLY A 26 -2.80 8.04 -21.97
C GLY A 26 -1.78 7.07 -22.58
N ASN A 27 -0.86 7.55 -23.42
CA ASN A 27 0.21 6.72 -23.95
C ASN A 27 1.27 6.47 -22.89
N LEU A 28 1.69 5.22 -22.72
CA LEU A 28 2.78 4.84 -21.83
C LEU A 28 4.11 5.21 -22.48
N LEU A 29 4.85 6.12 -21.84
CA LEU A 29 6.15 6.62 -22.34
C LEU A 29 7.34 5.85 -21.77
N GLY A 30 7.20 5.31 -20.55
CA GLY A 30 8.24 4.54 -19.90
C GLY A 30 7.73 3.80 -18.66
N LYS A 31 8.46 2.73 -18.27
CA LYS A 31 8.08 1.91 -17.12
C LYS A 31 9.32 1.39 -16.40
N GLY A 32 9.50 1.79 -15.15
CA GLY A 32 10.44 1.16 -14.22
C GLY A 32 9.72 0.10 -13.39
N LYS A 33 10.21 -1.15 -13.38
CA LYS A 33 9.69 -2.24 -12.55
C LYS A 33 10.79 -2.81 -11.68
N VAL A 34 10.47 -3.09 -10.43
CA VAL A 34 11.31 -3.82 -9.47
C VAL A 34 10.50 -4.97 -8.91
N GLU A 35 11.04 -6.17 -8.98
CA GLU A 35 10.48 -7.32 -8.27
C GLU A 35 10.78 -7.18 -6.79
N LEU A 36 9.82 -7.58 -5.96
CA LEU A 36 9.92 -7.54 -4.51
C LEU A 36 10.05 -8.95 -3.93
N GLU A 37 10.85 -9.08 -2.89
CA GLU A 37 10.65 -10.14 -1.92
C GLU A 37 9.35 -9.85 -1.17
N ALA A 38 8.31 -10.66 -1.43
CA ALA A 38 6.96 -10.34 -1.03
C ALA A 38 6.82 -10.19 0.49
N TYR A 39 7.47 -11.07 1.26
CA TYR A 39 7.48 -11.03 2.72
C TYR A 39 8.53 -11.99 3.28
N TYR A 40 8.84 -11.83 4.56
CA TYR A 40 9.52 -12.84 5.36
C TYR A 40 8.59 -13.34 6.48
N SER A 41 8.84 -14.57 6.95
CA SER A 41 8.06 -15.18 8.01
C SER A 41 8.99 -15.70 9.11
N LYS A 42 8.86 -15.15 10.32
CA LYS A 42 9.60 -15.60 11.51
C LYS A 42 8.91 -16.77 12.21
N HIS A 43 7.61 -16.91 12.02
CA HIS A 43 6.78 -17.95 12.62
C HIS A 43 5.71 -18.39 11.59
N PRO A 44 5.21 -19.63 11.69
CA PRO A 44 4.11 -20.08 10.83
C PRO A 44 2.92 -19.12 10.87
N GLY A 45 2.39 -18.78 9.70
CA GLY A 45 1.25 -17.87 9.55
C GLY A 45 1.59 -16.38 9.63
N TRP A 46 2.83 -15.99 9.93
CA TRP A 46 3.24 -14.59 9.90
C TRP A 46 3.66 -14.18 8.50
N ALA A 47 3.30 -12.97 8.12
CA ALA A 47 3.76 -12.35 6.88
C ALA A 47 4.11 -10.89 7.16
N GLU A 48 5.40 -10.60 7.20
CA GLU A 48 5.95 -9.29 7.55
C GLU A 48 6.91 -8.78 6.48
N GLN A 49 7.07 -7.47 6.40
CA GLN A 49 8.09 -6.82 5.56
C GLN A 49 8.57 -5.54 6.23
N ASP A 50 9.81 -5.17 5.94
CA ASP A 50 10.36 -3.88 6.36
C ASP A 50 9.67 -2.73 5.61
N PRO A 51 9.06 -1.75 6.29
CA PRO A 51 8.50 -0.57 5.64
C PRO A 51 9.50 0.22 4.80
N GLU A 52 10.75 0.35 5.26
CA GLU A 52 11.80 1.07 4.53
C GLU A 52 12.21 0.34 3.24
N TYR A 53 12.07 -0.98 3.20
CA TYR A 53 12.28 -1.76 1.99
C TYR A 53 11.35 -1.32 0.85
N TYR A 54 10.05 -1.11 1.16
CA TYR A 54 9.10 -0.63 0.15
C TYR A 54 9.49 0.74 -0.39
N TRP A 55 9.92 1.64 0.49
CA TRP A 55 10.39 2.98 0.08
C TRP A 55 11.62 2.91 -0.81
N ALA A 56 12.60 2.10 -0.45
CA ALA A 56 13.80 1.89 -1.24
C ALA A 56 13.49 1.32 -2.63
N MET A 57 12.60 0.33 -2.72
CA MET A 57 12.21 -0.30 -3.98
C MET A 57 11.38 0.63 -4.87
N LEU A 58 10.54 1.48 -4.29
CA LEU A 58 9.83 2.54 -5.01
C LEU A 58 10.85 3.52 -5.63
N GLY A 59 11.83 3.96 -4.86
CA GLY A 59 12.91 4.81 -5.35
C GLY A 59 13.68 4.16 -6.51
N GLU A 60 13.96 2.85 -6.42
CA GLU A 60 14.61 2.09 -7.48
C GLU A 60 13.73 1.99 -8.74
N ALA A 61 12.43 1.74 -8.61
CA ALA A 61 11.51 1.72 -9.75
C ALA A 61 11.49 3.08 -10.46
N CYS A 62 11.48 4.18 -9.71
CA CYS A 62 11.59 5.52 -10.26
C CYS A 62 12.95 5.74 -10.98
N ARG A 63 14.06 5.33 -10.39
CA ARG A 63 15.37 5.44 -11.05
C ARG A 63 15.42 4.69 -12.37
N ARG A 64 14.87 3.48 -12.43
CA ARG A 64 14.76 2.69 -13.66
C ARG A 64 13.89 3.36 -14.72
N LEU A 65 12.80 4.00 -14.32
CA LEU A 65 11.96 4.79 -15.22
C LEU A 65 12.75 5.96 -15.79
N TRP A 66 13.43 6.74 -14.93
CA TRP A 66 14.20 7.93 -15.37
C TRP A 66 15.39 7.57 -16.26
N GLY A 67 15.92 6.37 -16.19
CA GLY A 67 16.94 5.87 -17.11
C GLY A 67 16.42 5.52 -18.52
N GLN A 68 15.09 5.44 -18.71
CA GLN A 68 14.47 5.09 -19.99
C GLN A 68 13.87 6.29 -20.74
N VAL A 69 13.63 7.39 -20.04
CA VAL A 69 12.92 8.54 -20.60
C VAL A 69 13.77 9.81 -20.43
N ASP A 70 13.82 10.60 -21.50
CA ASP A 70 14.43 11.93 -21.48
C ASP A 70 13.34 13.00 -21.46
N ILE A 71 12.92 13.38 -20.25
CA ILE A 71 11.87 14.38 -20.02
C ILE A 71 12.29 15.37 -18.95
N ASP A 72 11.73 16.58 -19.01
CA ASP A 72 11.73 17.50 -17.88
C ASP A 72 10.70 17.02 -16.84
N ARG A 73 11.17 16.61 -15.68
CA ARG A 73 10.31 16.15 -14.56
C ARG A 73 9.43 17.27 -14.00
N GLY A 74 9.78 18.54 -14.20
CA GLY A 74 8.96 19.69 -13.85
C GLY A 74 7.65 19.76 -14.65
N LEU A 75 7.53 18.97 -15.73
CA LEU A 75 6.32 18.84 -16.53
C LEU A 75 5.39 17.72 -16.06
N ILE A 76 5.72 17.00 -14.98
CA ILE A 76 4.81 16.04 -14.34
C ILE A 76 3.75 16.83 -13.59
N ARG A 77 2.50 16.73 -14.00
CA ARG A 77 1.35 17.50 -13.47
C ARG A 77 0.58 16.76 -12.40
N GLY A 78 0.78 15.46 -12.28
CA GLY A 78 0.10 14.68 -11.26
C GLY A 78 0.81 13.36 -11.00
N VAL A 79 0.64 12.88 -9.77
CA VAL A 79 1.10 11.56 -9.34
C VAL A 79 -0.10 10.79 -8.80
N SER A 80 -0.29 9.58 -9.28
CA SER A 80 -1.25 8.62 -8.73
C SER A 80 -0.50 7.47 -8.08
N LEU A 81 -0.96 7.06 -6.90
CA LEU A 81 -0.38 5.94 -6.16
C LEU A 81 -1.45 4.90 -5.89
N THR A 82 -1.19 3.65 -6.26
CA THR A 82 -1.94 2.50 -5.78
C THR A 82 -1.07 1.62 -4.89
N THR A 83 -1.71 0.97 -3.91
CA THR A 83 -1.01 0.10 -2.96
C THR A 83 -1.79 -1.20 -2.76
N GLN A 84 -1.09 -2.22 -2.28
CA GLN A 84 -1.73 -3.44 -1.78
C GLN A 84 -2.67 -3.11 -0.61
N ARG A 85 -3.83 -3.76 -0.54
CA ARG A 85 -4.81 -3.57 0.55
C ARG A 85 -4.45 -4.44 1.75
N GLY A 86 -4.89 -4.02 2.95
CA GLY A 86 -4.79 -4.81 4.18
C GLY A 86 -3.37 -4.90 4.76
N THR A 87 -2.40 -4.20 4.20
CA THR A 87 -1.07 -4.05 4.81
C THR A 87 -1.10 -2.91 5.82
N VAL A 88 -0.63 -3.16 7.03
CA VAL A 88 -0.64 -2.20 8.14
C VAL A 88 0.79 -1.86 8.55
N ILE A 89 1.09 -0.57 8.59
CA ILE A 89 2.36 -0.04 9.08
C ILE A 89 2.06 0.83 10.31
N HIS A 90 2.64 0.46 11.45
CA HIS A 90 2.54 1.25 12.67
C HIS A 90 3.71 2.23 12.72
N VAL A 91 3.41 3.51 12.92
CA VAL A 91 4.42 4.57 12.97
C VAL A 91 4.28 5.38 14.26
N ASP A 92 5.38 6.03 14.68
CA ASP A 92 5.36 7.02 15.76
C ASP A 92 4.83 8.38 15.26
N ALA A 93 4.85 9.37 16.14
CA ALA A 93 4.40 10.73 15.82
C ALA A 93 5.26 11.41 14.74
N GLU A 94 6.50 10.97 14.55
CA GLU A 94 7.43 11.44 13.55
C GLU A 94 7.38 10.64 12.24
N GLY A 95 6.48 9.63 12.15
CA GLY A 95 6.30 8.80 10.97
C GLY A 95 7.32 7.66 10.86
N ARG A 96 8.10 7.35 11.90
CA ARG A 96 9.08 6.25 11.88
C ARG A 96 8.40 4.92 12.19
N PRO A 97 8.71 3.85 11.45
CA PRO A 97 8.15 2.54 11.71
C PRO A 97 8.48 2.03 13.11
N LEU A 98 7.47 1.62 13.87
CA LEU A 98 7.62 1.03 15.21
C LEU A 98 7.91 -0.48 15.17
N ARG A 99 7.58 -1.13 14.08
CA ARG A 99 7.73 -2.57 13.85
C ARG A 99 7.64 -2.87 12.36
N PRO A 100 7.98 -4.10 11.92
CA PRO A 100 7.70 -4.55 10.56
C PRO A 100 6.22 -4.37 10.19
N ALA A 101 5.97 -4.06 8.92
CA ALA A 101 4.63 -4.04 8.35
C ALA A 101 3.99 -5.43 8.45
N ILE A 102 2.72 -5.47 8.83
CA ILE A 102 1.91 -6.68 8.80
C ILE A 102 1.19 -6.71 7.45
N LEU A 103 1.44 -7.74 6.65
CA LEU A 103 0.87 -7.85 5.32
C LEU A 103 -0.52 -8.47 5.36
N TRP A 104 -1.30 -8.26 4.31
CA TRP A 104 -2.62 -8.84 4.13
C TRP A 104 -2.64 -10.38 4.11
N LEU A 105 -1.49 -11.02 3.87
CA LEU A 105 -1.29 -12.48 3.93
C LEU A 105 -1.10 -13.00 5.36
N ASP A 106 -0.93 -12.12 6.34
CA ASP A 106 -0.69 -12.49 7.72
C ASP A 106 -1.93 -13.17 8.32
N GLN A 107 -1.72 -14.32 8.94
CA GLN A 107 -2.81 -15.14 9.51
C GLN A 107 -2.96 -14.95 11.02
N ARG A 108 -2.19 -14.03 11.64
CA ARG A 108 -2.36 -13.74 13.06
C ARG A 108 -3.75 -13.20 13.33
N ARG A 109 -4.33 -13.65 14.43
CA ARG A 109 -5.62 -13.16 14.91
C ARG A 109 -5.43 -12.48 16.26
N ALA A 110 -5.97 -11.29 16.41
CA ALA A 110 -6.04 -10.65 17.71
C ALA A 110 -7.18 -11.26 18.53
N GLU A 111 -6.91 -11.57 19.80
CA GLU A 111 -8.01 -11.87 20.74
C GLU A 111 -8.75 -10.57 21.05
N VAL A 112 -9.84 -10.30 20.34
CA VAL A 112 -10.68 -9.15 20.62
C VAL A 112 -11.53 -9.48 21.86
N ARG A 113 -11.05 -9.06 23.03
CA ARG A 113 -11.66 -9.37 24.33
C ARG A 113 -12.88 -8.50 24.64
N GLU A 114 -12.97 -7.29 24.07
CA GLU A 114 -14.03 -6.36 24.41
C GLU A 114 -15.18 -6.38 23.40
N ARG A 115 -16.38 -6.59 23.90
CA ARG A 115 -17.60 -6.34 23.12
C ARG A 115 -17.84 -4.85 23.05
N ILE A 116 -18.34 -4.37 21.90
CA ILE A 116 -18.80 -2.99 21.78
C ILE A 116 -19.96 -2.82 22.76
N ARG A 117 -19.75 -2.06 23.84
CA ARG A 117 -20.72 -1.81 24.92
C ARG A 117 -21.33 -0.42 24.75
N GLY A 118 -22.41 -0.15 25.52
CA GLY A 118 -23.05 1.15 25.55
C GLY A 118 -23.93 1.44 24.33
N PRO A 119 -24.20 2.72 24.03
CA PRO A 119 -25.13 3.13 22.97
C PRO A 119 -24.75 2.58 21.57
N TRP A 120 -23.49 2.46 21.28
CA TRP A 120 -22.99 1.91 20.03
C TRP A 120 -23.28 0.42 19.87
N GLY A 121 -23.13 -0.39 20.93
CA GLY A 121 -23.50 -1.80 20.91
C GLY A 121 -24.99 -2.00 20.62
N TRP A 122 -25.84 -1.18 21.24
CA TRP A 122 -27.29 -1.18 21.00
C TRP A 122 -27.62 -0.77 19.54
N LEU A 123 -26.95 0.28 19.01
CA LEU A 123 -27.16 0.75 17.64
C LEU A 123 -26.78 -0.33 16.62
N PHE A 124 -25.63 -0.99 16.78
CA PHE A 124 -25.23 -2.09 15.89
C PHE A 124 -26.22 -3.26 15.91
N LYS A 125 -26.80 -3.56 17.07
CA LYS A 125 -27.86 -4.55 17.22
C LYS A 125 -29.12 -4.14 16.46
N LEU A 126 -29.54 -2.88 16.61
CA LEU A 126 -30.74 -2.34 15.99
C LEU A 126 -30.70 -2.36 14.46
N VAL A 127 -29.54 -2.05 13.88
CA VAL A 127 -29.33 -2.05 12.41
C VAL A 127 -28.93 -3.41 11.84
N GLY A 128 -28.94 -4.48 12.65
CA GLY A 128 -28.59 -5.83 12.21
C GLY A 128 -27.12 -6.02 11.83
N ALA A 129 -26.24 -5.12 12.25
CA ALA A 129 -24.81 -5.15 11.89
C ALA A 129 -23.96 -6.04 12.82
N GLU A 130 -24.56 -6.74 13.78
CA GLU A 130 -23.84 -7.64 14.71
C GLU A 130 -23.06 -8.70 13.97
N GLY A 131 -23.63 -9.33 12.93
CA GLY A 131 -22.97 -10.35 12.12
C GLY A 131 -21.75 -9.82 11.36
N ALA A 132 -21.80 -8.58 10.87
CA ALA A 132 -20.65 -7.94 10.23
C ALA A 132 -19.53 -7.67 11.25
N VAL A 133 -19.87 -7.18 12.45
CA VAL A 133 -18.91 -6.95 13.54
C VAL A 133 -18.27 -8.26 14.00
N GLU A 134 -19.05 -9.34 14.13
CA GLU A 134 -18.51 -10.67 14.46
C GLU A 134 -17.64 -11.25 13.36
N HIS A 135 -18.00 -11.03 12.11
CA HIS A 135 -17.17 -11.44 10.96
C HIS A 135 -15.82 -10.72 10.95
N PHE A 136 -15.79 -9.40 11.14
CA PHE A 136 -14.56 -8.64 11.26
C PHE A 136 -13.72 -9.06 12.47
N ARG A 137 -14.34 -9.39 13.60
CA ARG A 137 -13.66 -9.93 14.77
C ARG A 137 -13.03 -11.31 14.54
N ALA A 138 -13.68 -12.14 13.74
CA ALA A 138 -13.16 -13.46 13.38
C ALA A 138 -11.98 -13.39 12.40
N GLN A 139 -11.82 -12.26 11.70
CA GLN A 139 -10.73 -12.02 10.74
C GLN A 139 -9.59 -11.13 11.32
N ALA A 140 -9.82 -10.47 12.45
CA ALA A 140 -8.82 -9.68 13.16
C ALA A 140 -7.97 -10.57 14.08
#